data_f5752b75ea91ff4e946c26e09df74923
#
_entry.id   f5752b75ea91ff4e946c26e09df74923
#
_cell.length_a   1.000
_cell.length_b   1.000
_cell.length_c   1.000
_cell.angle_alpha   90.00
_cell.angle_beta   90.00
_cell.angle_gamma   90.00
#
_symmetry.space_group_name_H-M   'P 1'
#
loop_
_entity.id
_entity.type
_entity.pdbx_description
1 polymer ?
#
loop_
_entity_poly.entity_id
_entity_poly.type
_entity_poly.pdbx_seq_one_letter_code
_entity_poly.pdbx_strand_id
1 'polypeptide(L)'
;MIDQLARHIGPGLLTEHLQPLIARITLALSAANDAPDDIRSRVHIMASASKRKPAACFETVARATVQRKRLQIGYFTRSRNLHSERRISPQRLIHYRENWYLSAWCHHADSLRMFALDSMDNVCPLSDPAREIPAADIDRLIGHNFGLFATGQQHWAKLLFTPEQARWVADEVWHPNQSGSIQPDGSYLLAIPYGDSRELMLEILRFGPDVEVLEPTDLRKAIAERLQAAAARYL
;
A
#
# COMPACT_ATOMS: atom_id res chain seq x y z
N MET A 1 -4.38 18.30 -10.18
CA MET A 1 -4.76 17.37 -9.09
C MET A 1 -5.64 16.24 -9.63
N ILE A 2 -6.78 16.55 -10.17
CA ILE A 2 -7.80 15.59 -10.64
C ILE A 2 -7.29 14.74 -11.80
N ASP A 3 -6.60 15.33 -12.80
CA ASP A 3 -6.00 14.61 -13.93
C ASP A 3 -4.83 13.71 -13.54
N GLN A 4 -4.18 13.96 -12.40
CA GLN A 4 -3.14 13.09 -11.88
C GLN A 4 -3.73 11.89 -11.15
N LEU A 5 -4.79 12.08 -10.35
CA LEU A 5 -5.56 10.97 -9.78
C LEU A 5 -6.16 10.10 -10.89
N ALA A 6 -6.74 10.71 -11.93
CA ALA A 6 -7.27 9.97 -13.08
C ALA A 6 -6.18 9.21 -13.86
N ARG A 7 -4.97 9.75 -13.98
CA ARG A 7 -3.83 9.06 -14.63
C ARG A 7 -3.27 7.90 -13.81
N HIS A 8 -3.34 7.96 -12.48
CA HIS A 8 -2.92 6.86 -11.60
C HIS A 8 -3.94 5.73 -11.52
N ILE A 9 -5.21 6.05 -11.74
CA ILE A 9 -6.31 5.06 -11.71
C ILE A 9 -6.42 4.30 -13.05
N GLY A 10 -5.84 4.84 -14.14
CA GLY A 10 -5.96 4.29 -15.49
C GLY A 10 -7.33 4.61 -16.14
N PRO A 11 -7.41 4.65 -17.48
CA PRO A 11 -8.69 4.79 -18.17
C PRO A 11 -9.51 3.52 -17.99
N GLY A 12 -10.75 3.62 -17.54
CA GLY A 12 -11.65 2.48 -17.40
C GLY A 12 -12.80 2.68 -16.41
N LEU A 13 -13.43 1.59 -16.01
CA LEU A 13 -14.61 1.52 -15.15
C LEU A 13 -14.56 2.38 -13.86
N LEU A 14 -13.39 2.55 -13.27
CA LEU A 14 -13.22 3.40 -12.08
C LEU A 14 -13.30 4.90 -12.39
N THR A 15 -12.93 5.31 -13.60
CA THR A 15 -12.98 6.72 -14.01
C THR A 15 -14.44 7.22 -14.04
N GLU A 16 -15.37 6.42 -14.54
CA GLU A 16 -16.80 6.78 -14.57
C GLU A 16 -17.39 6.93 -13.17
N HIS A 17 -17.03 6.08 -12.22
CA HIS A 17 -17.51 6.17 -10.84
C HIS A 17 -16.85 7.29 -10.02
N LEU A 18 -15.65 7.73 -10.41
CA LEU A 18 -14.93 8.83 -9.76
C LEU A 18 -15.26 10.21 -10.37
N GLN A 19 -15.81 10.27 -11.58
CA GLN A 19 -16.22 11.52 -12.23
C GLN A 19 -17.12 12.40 -11.35
N PRO A 20 -18.14 11.87 -10.63
CA PRO A 20 -18.96 12.69 -9.74
C PRO A 20 -18.18 13.29 -8.57
N LEU A 21 -17.22 12.54 -8.00
CA LEU A 21 -16.35 13.04 -6.93
C LEU A 21 -15.42 14.13 -7.45
N ILE A 22 -14.83 13.90 -8.60
CA ILE A 22 -13.98 14.86 -9.32
C ILE A 22 -14.78 16.13 -9.62
N ALA A 23 -16.00 16.02 -10.12
CA ALA A 23 -16.87 17.15 -10.40
C ALA A 23 -17.21 17.95 -9.12
N ARG A 24 -17.49 17.27 -8.00
CA ARG A 24 -17.75 17.93 -6.71
C ARG A 24 -16.54 18.67 -6.17
N ILE A 25 -15.34 18.09 -6.27
CA ILE A 25 -14.09 18.76 -5.86
C ILE A 25 -13.83 19.97 -6.77
N THR A 26 -14.04 19.84 -8.08
CA THR A 26 -13.89 20.95 -9.02
C THR A 26 -14.91 22.05 -8.72
N LEU A 27 -16.15 21.70 -8.42
CA LEU A 27 -17.19 22.65 -8.06
C LEU A 27 -16.88 23.37 -6.73
N ALA A 28 -16.38 22.66 -5.73
CA ALA A 28 -15.99 23.25 -4.46
C ALA A 28 -14.81 24.23 -4.61
N LEU A 29 -13.87 23.94 -5.51
CA LEU A 29 -12.75 24.84 -5.83
C LEU A 29 -13.18 26.02 -6.72
N SER A 30 -14.18 25.85 -7.60
CA SER A 30 -14.70 26.91 -8.45
C SER A 30 -15.72 27.82 -7.76
N ALA A 31 -16.27 27.44 -6.61
CA ALA A 31 -17.15 28.28 -5.80
C ALA A 31 -16.43 29.53 -5.23
N ALA A 32 -15.12 29.63 -5.36
CA ALA A 32 -14.31 30.76 -4.94
C ALA A 32 -14.11 31.85 -6.06
N ASN A 33 -14.89 31.83 -7.13
CA ASN A 33 -14.82 32.78 -8.26
C ASN A 33 -13.48 32.80 -9.05
N ASP A 34 -12.62 31.80 -8.86
CA ASP A 34 -11.34 31.69 -9.57
C ASP A 34 -11.52 30.88 -10.85
N ALA A 35 -10.97 31.40 -11.96
CA ALA A 35 -11.00 30.68 -13.23
C ALA A 35 -10.25 29.33 -13.12
N PRO A 36 -10.77 28.24 -13.70
CA PRO A 36 -10.11 26.92 -13.65
C PRO A 36 -8.65 26.91 -14.12
N ASP A 37 -8.29 27.79 -15.04
CA ASP A 37 -6.93 27.92 -15.56
C ASP A 37 -5.99 28.60 -14.56
N ASP A 38 -6.47 29.50 -13.72
CA ASP A 38 -5.67 30.12 -12.65
C ASP A 38 -5.29 29.12 -11.57
N ILE A 39 -6.17 28.20 -11.21
CA ILE A 39 -5.87 27.12 -10.25
C ILE A 39 -4.82 26.16 -10.84
N ARG A 40 -4.92 25.81 -12.13
CA ARG A 40 -3.95 24.92 -12.79
C ARG A 40 -2.56 25.53 -12.89
N SER A 41 -2.47 26.84 -13.09
CA SER A 41 -1.18 27.54 -13.19
C SER A 41 -0.50 27.71 -11.84
N ARG A 42 -1.28 27.74 -10.75
CA ARG A 42 -0.78 28.03 -9.38
C ARG A 42 -0.63 26.82 -8.49
N VAL A 43 -1.27 25.67 -8.83
CA VAL A 43 -1.19 24.42 -8.07
C VAL A 43 -0.45 23.37 -8.88
N HIS A 44 0.78 23.08 -8.50
CA HIS A 44 1.59 22.03 -9.11
C HIS A 44 1.72 20.85 -8.14
N ILE A 45 1.24 19.67 -8.56
CA ILE A 45 1.40 18.43 -7.79
C ILE A 45 2.56 17.64 -8.41
N MET A 46 3.65 17.55 -7.67
CA MET A 46 4.77 16.70 -8.07
C MET A 46 4.44 15.26 -7.73
N ALA A 47 4.44 14.38 -8.72
CA ALA A 47 4.34 12.96 -8.47
C ALA A 47 5.63 12.49 -7.78
N SER A 48 5.49 11.79 -6.66
CA SER A 48 6.62 11.06 -6.09
C SER A 48 7.06 9.95 -7.05
N ALA A 49 8.21 9.32 -6.78
CA ALA A 49 8.75 8.26 -7.64
C ALA A 49 7.72 7.13 -7.85
N SER A 50 6.94 7.23 -8.92
CA SER A 50 5.90 6.28 -9.28
C SER A 50 6.43 5.26 -10.29
N LYS A 51 5.83 4.08 -10.32
CA LYS A 51 6.13 3.09 -11.37
C LYS A 51 5.75 3.65 -12.73
N ARG A 52 6.64 3.51 -13.71
CA ARG A 52 6.52 4.11 -15.04
C ARG A 52 5.31 3.65 -15.85
N LYS A 53 4.65 2.54 -15.50
CA LYS A 53 3.50 2.01 -16.24
C LYS A 53 2.43 1.49 -15.27
N PRO A 54 1.15 1.83 -15.49
CA PRO A 54 0.04 1.13 -14.87
C PRO A 54 0.13 -0.37 -15.18
N ALA A 55 -0.39 -1.21 -14.30
CA ALA A 55 -0.47 -2.64 -14.59
C ALA A 55 -1.34 -2.85 -15.84
N ALA A 56 -0.78 -3.44 -16.88
CA ALA A 56 -1.48 -3.67 -18.15
C ALA A 56 -2.77 -4.51 -18.00
N CYS A 57 -2.84 -5.29 -16.91
CA CYS A 57 -3.98 -6.15 -16.59
C CYS A 57 -5.06 -5.47 -15.73
N PHE A 58 -4.88 -4.20 -15.33
CA PHE A 58 -5.77 -3.52 -14.37
C PHE A 58 -7.25 -3.58 -14.79
N GLU A 59 -7.56 -3.22 -16.02
CA GLU A 59 -8.94 -3.19 -16.50
C GLU A 59 -9.58 -4.58 -16.50
N THR A 60 -8.83 -5.59 -16.96
CA THR A 60 -9.29 -6.99 -16.97
C THR A 60 -9.58 -7.49 -15.56
N VAL A 61 -8.68 -7.22 -14.62
CA VAL A 61 -8.84 -7.60 -13.22
C VAL A 61 -10.01 -6.85 -12.58
N ALA A 62 -10.13 -5.53 -12.80
CA ALA A 62 -11.21 -4.73 -12.26
C ALA A 62 -12.58 -5.24 -12.76
N ARG A 63 -12.72 -5.48 -14.07
CA ARG A 63 -13.93 -6.01 -14.67
C ARG A 63 -14.29 -7.39 -14.12
N ALA A 64 -13.33 -8.30 -14.01
CA ALA A 64 -13.56 -9.63 -13.46
C ALA A 64 -13.96 -9.58 -11.96
N THR A 65 -13.39 -8.63 -11.20
CA THR A 65 -13.74 -8.41 -9.79
C THR A 65 -15.21 -7.97 -9.65
N VAL A 66 -15.65 -7.01 -10.47
CA VAL A 66 -17.05 -6.51 -10.45
C VAL A 66 -18.01 -7.55 -10.97
N GLN A 67 -17.66 -8.25 -12.05
CA GLN A 67 -18.49 -9.30 -12.66
C GLN A 67 -18.47 -10.62 -11.88
N ARG A 68 -17.72 -10.71 -10.80
CA ARG A 68 -17.58 -11.92 -9.97
C ARG A 68 -17.16 -13.16 -10.78
N LYS A 69 -16.17 -13.00 -11.65
CA LYS A 69 -15.60 -14.07 -12.48
C LYS A 69 -14.23 -14.48 -11.98
N ARG A 70 -13.90 -15.77 -12.10
CA ARG A 70 -12.55 -16.26 -11.85
C ARG A 70 -11.57 -15.74 -12.89
N LEU A 71 -10.32 -15.68 -12.50
CA LEU A 71 -9.19 -15.36 -13.37
C LEU A 71 -8.18 -16.50 -13.37
N GLN A 72 -7.62 -16.77 -14.53
CA GLN A 72 -6.33 -17.44 -14.68
C GLN A 72 -5.28 -16.35 -14.87
N ILE A 73 -4.18 -16.44 -14.13
CA ILE A 73 -3.09 -15.48 -14.16
C ILE A 73 -1.74 -16.17 -14.19
N GLY A 74 -0.78 -15.61 -14.92
CA GLY A 74 0.63 -15.78 -14.63
C GLY A 74 1.02 -14.86 -13.47
N TYR A 75 1.81 -15.35 -12.53
CA TYR A 75 2.24 -14.57 -11.37
C TYR A 75 3.72 -14.73 -11.07
N PHE A 76 4.44 -13.62 -11.06
CA PHE A 76 5.85 -13.58 -10.74
C PHE A 76 6.07 -13.25 -9.26
N THR A 77 6.49 -14.25 -8.49
CA THR A 77 6.85 -14.07 -7.07
C THR A 77 8.27 -13.54 -6.95
N ARG A 78 8.42 -12.23 -6.80
CA ARG A 78 9.74 -11.54 -6.78
C ARG A 78 10.68 -12.05 -5.70
N SER A 79 10.19 -12.35 -4.50
CA SER A 79 11.00 -12.82 -3.37
C SER A 79 11.64 -14.20 -3.60
N ARG A 80 11.04 -15.00 -4.51
CA ARG A 80 11.52 -16.35 -4.83
C ARG A 80 12.06 -16.45 -6.25
N ASN A 81 11.98 -15.37 -7.03
CA ASN A 81 12.31 -15.35 -8.47
C ASN A 81 11.60 -16.46 -9.25
N LEU A 82 10.31 -16.69 -8.94
CA LEU A 82 9.55 -17.84 -9.47
C LEU A 82 8.29 -17.35 -10.19
N HIS A 83 8.12 -17.85 -11.42
CA HIS A 83 6.90 -17.69 -12.20
C HIS A 83 5.95 -18.87 -11.97
N SER A 84 4.65 -18.63 -11.85
CA SER A 84 3.65 -19.69 -11.63
C SER A 84 2.31 -19.28 -12.19
N GLU A 85 1.57 -20.23 -12.77
CA GLU A 85 0.18 -20.06 -13.13
C GLU A 85 -0.73 -20.29 -11.94
N ARG A 86 -1.78 -19.47 -11.83
CA ARG A 86 -2.74 -19.56 -10.75
C ARG A 86 -4.16 -19.30 -11.23
N ARG A 87 -5.11 -20.03 -10.63
CA ARG A 87 -6.53 -19.68 -10.70
C ARG A 87 -6.93 -18.98 -9.43
N ILE A 88 -7.56 -17.82 -9.59
CA ILE A 88 -7.95 -16.97 -8.47
C ILE A 88 -9.39 -16.51 -8.59
N SER A 89 -10.07 -16.32 -7.47
CA SER A 89 -11.37 -15.67 -7.37
C SER A 89 -11.17 -14.26 -6.79
N PRO A 90 -11.26 -13.22 -7.63
CA PRO A 90 -11.10 -11.83 -7.20
C PRO A 90 -12.10 -11.44 -6.11
N GLN A 91 -11.66 -10.71 -5.09
CA GLN A 91 -12.50 -10.21 -4.01
C GLN A 91 -12.55 -8.70 -3.98
N ARG A 92 -11.39 -8.03 -3.84
CA ARG A 92 -11.30 -6.57 -3.70
C ARG A 92 -10.01 -6.03 -4.31
N LEU A 93 -10.12 -4.94 -5.09
CA LEU A 93 -8.98 -4.13 -5.51
C LEU A 93 -8.61 -3.13 -4.43
N ILE A 94 -7.31 -2.97 -4.20
CA ILE A 94 -6.75 -2.12 -3.15
C ILE A 94 -5.64 -1.29 -3.76
N HIS A 95 -5.75 0.03 -3.65
CA HIS A 95 -4.64 0.93 -3.96
C HIS A 95 -3.87 1.21 -2.66
N TYR A 96 -2.60 0.83 -2.63
CA TYR A 96 -1.74 1.06 -1.48
C TYR A 96 -0.39 1.60 -1.92
N ARG A 97 -0.02 2.75 -1.37
CA ARG A 97 1.12 3.53 -1.84
C ARG A 97 0.99 3.76 -3.36
N GLU A 98 2.01 3.45 -4.14
CA GLU A 98 2.03 3.66 -5.60
C GLU A 98 1.66 2.40 -6.40
N ASN A 99 0.96 1.44 -5.80
CA ASN A 99 0.65 0.17 -6.45
C ASN A 99 -0.77 -0.33 -6.21
N TRP A 100 -1.27 -1.08 -7.21
CA TRP A 100 -2.53 -1.78 -7.10
C TRP A 100 -2.33 -3.23 -6.68
N TYR A 101 -3.17 -3.66 -5.77
CA TYR A 101 -3.21 -5.02 -5.27
C TYR A 101 -4.62 -5.59 -5.40
N LEU A 102 -4.69 -6.91 -5.49
CA LEU A 102 -5.93 -7.67 -5.50
C LEU A 102 -5.94 -8.65 -4.33
N SER A 103 -6.92 -8.54 -3.44
CA SER A 103 -7.24 -9.64 -2.56
C SER A 103 -8.03 -10.67 -3.34
N ALA A 104 -7.61 -11.92 -3.33
CA ALA A 104 -8.27 -13.00 -4.05
C ALA A 104 -8.10 -14.35 -3.36
N TRP A 105 -9.10 -15.19 -3.48
CA TRP A 105 -8.95 -16.60 -3.13
C TRP A 105 -8.08 -17.31 -4.17
N CYS A 106 -6.97 -17.87 -3.73
CA CYS A 106 -6.07 -18.64 -4.58
C CYS A 106 -6.45 -20.13 -4.54
N HIS A 107 -7.00 -20.66 -5.61
CA HIS A 107 -7.42 -22.06 -5.69
C HIS A 107 -6.26 -23.05 -5.59
N HIS A 108 -5.05 -22.64 -6.00
CA HIS A 108 -3.86 -23.48 -5.87
C HIS A 108 -3.36 -23.58 -4.42
N ALA A 109 -3.52 -22.52 -3.64
CA ALA A 109 -3.04 -22.46 -2.24
C ALA A 109 -4.17 -22.69 -1.22
N ASP A 110 -5.41 -22.82 -1.70
CA ASP A 110 -6.65 -22.95 -0.93
C ASP A 110 -6.74 -21.91 0.22
N SER A 111 -6.39 -20.66 -0.11
CA SER A 111 -6.36 -19.58 0.87
C SER A 111 -6.55 -18.20 0.22
N LEU A 112 -7.05 -17.25 1.01
CA LEU A 112 -7.10 -15.84 0.63
C LEU A 112 -5.69 -15.26 0.60
N ARG A 113 -5.34 -14.56 -0.47
CA ARG A 113 -4.01 -13.99 -0.68
C ARG A 113 -4.09 -12.61 -1.33
N MET A 114 -3.01 -11.85 -1.15
CA MET A 114 -2.78 -10.57 -1.79
C MET A 114 -1.87 -10.73 -3.00
N PHE A 115 -2.27 -10.18 -4.13
CA PHE A 115 -1.54 -10.20 -5.38
C PHE A 115 -1.26 -8.79 -5.87
N ALA A 116 0.00 -8.45 -6.10
CA ALA A 116 0.38 -7.19 -6.74
C ALA A 116 0.06 -7.26 -8.24
N LEU A 117 -0.68 -6.29 -8.78
CA LEU A 117 -1.08 -6.30 -10.18
C LEU A 117 0.12 -6.19 -11.15
N ASP A 118 1.16 -5.49 -10.73
CA ASP A 118 2.39 -5.33 -11.53
C ASP A 118 3.26 -6.59 -11.60
N SER A 119 2.87 -7.62 -10.87
CA SER A 119 3.48 -8.96 -10.90
C SER A 119 2.62 -9.99 -11.61
N MET A 120 1.49 -9.55 -12.20
CA MET A 120 0.60 -10.40 -13.00
C MET A 120 0.90 -10.25 -14.49
N ASP A 121 0.82 -11.35 -15.18
CA ASP A 121 0.78 -11.43 -16.64
C ASP A 121 -0.25 -12.47 -17.12
N ASN A 122 -0.48 -12.54 -18.42
CA ASN A 122 -1.39 -13.51 -19.05
C ASN A 122 -2.75 -13.62 -18.34
N VAL A 123 -3.32 -12.48 -17.95
CA VAL A 123 -4.58 -12.44 -17.20
C VAL A 123 -5.76 -12.72 -18.10
N CYS A 124 -6.43 -13.86 -17.88
CA CYS A 124 -7.58 -14.31 -18.64
C CYS A 124 -8.80 -14.55 -17.74
N PRO A 125 -9.95 -13.90 -18.01
CA PRO A 125 -11.20 -14.21 -17.34
C PRO A 125 -11.68 -15.62 -17.72
N LEU A 126 -12.16 -16.35 -16.71
CA LEU A 126 -12.78 -17.67 -16.90
C LEU A 126 -14.30 -17.54 -16.90
N SER A 127 -14.99 -18.55 -17.44
CA SER A 127 -16.46 -18.63 -17.40
C SER A 127 -17.00 -18.91 -16.00
N ASP A 128 -16.18 -19.55 -15.17
CA ASP A 128 -16.55 -19.92 -13.80
C ASP A 128 -16.83 -18.70 -12.92
N PRO A 129 -17.85 -18.77 -12.03
CA PRO A 129 -18.09 -17.74 -11.05
C PRO A 129 -16.95 -17.70 -10.00
N ALA A 130 -16.65 -16.52 -9.49
CA ALA A 130 -15.72 -16.37 -8.38
C ALA A 130 -16.29 -17.02 -7.11
N ARG A 131 -15.42 -17.63 -6.31
CA ARG A 131 -15.77 -18.05 -4.94
C ARG A 131 -15.98 -16.80 -4.09
N GLU A 132 -17.12 -16.72 -3.42
CA GLU A 132 -17.40 -15.65 -2.48
C GLU A 132 -16.69 -15.91 -1.14
N ILE A 133 -16.10 -14.85 -0.59
CA ILE A 133 -15.45 -14.85 0.71
C ILE A 133 -16.14 -13.80 1.60
N PRO A 134 -16.46 -14.11 2.85
CA PRO A 134 -17.05 -13.14 3.77
C PRO A 134 -16.22 -11.86 3.86
N ALA A 135 -16.89 -10.69 3.86
CA ALA A 135 -16.21 -9.39 3.92
C ALA A 135 -15.29 -9.28 5.14
N ALA A 136 -15.70 -9.83 6.29
CA ALA A 136 -14.91 -9.85 7.52
C ALA A 136 -13.55 -10.56 7.35
N ASP A 137 -13.48 -11.63 6.53
CA ASP A 137 -12.22 -12.33 6.26
C ASP A 137 -11.32 -11.53 5.34
N ILE A 138 -11.92 -10.81 4.37
CA ILE A 138 -11.18 -9.90 3.49
C ILE A 138 -10.66 -8.71 4.30
N ASP A 139 -11.48 -8.11 5.16
CA ASP A 139 -11.10 -7.00 6.03
C ASP A 139 -9.98 -7.41 6.99
N ARG A 140 -10.03 -8.64 7.50
CA ARG A 140 -8.97 -9.20 8.34
C ARG A 140 -7.65 -9.37 7.60
N LEU A 141 -7.69 -9.69 6.30
CA LEU A 141 -6.48 -9.75 5.47
C LEU A 141 -5.90 -8.36 5.18
N ILE A 142 -6.77 -7.35 4.98
CA ILE A 142 -6.35 -6.00 4.55
C ILE A 142 -5.97 -5.11 5.73
N GLY A 143 -6.49 -5.35 6.94
CA GLY A 143 -6.83 -4.19 7.66
C GLY A 143 -6.49 -3.95 9.10
N HIS A 144 -5.63 -4.63 9.82
CA HIS A 144 -5.39 -4.24 11.22
C HIS A 144 -3.92 -4.04 11.60
N ASN A 145 -3.02 -4.06 10.64
CA ASN A 145 -1.58 -3.95 10.90
C ASN A 145 -0.94 -2.91 9.99
N PHE A 146 0.18 -2.35 10.43
CA PHE A 146 1.00 -1.51 9.57
C PHE A 146 1.43 -2.29 8.32
N GLY A 147 1.08 -1.75 7.15
CA GLY A 147 1.36 -2.37 5.86
C GLY A 147 0.22 -3.22 5.30
N LEU A 148 0.37 -3.61 4.04
CA LEU A 148 -0.64 -4.35 3.27
C LEU A 148 -0.62 -5.86 3.56
N PHE A 149 0.50 -6.41 4.04
CA PHE A 149 0.69 -7.84 4.24
C PHE A 149 0.44 -8.25 5.68
N ALA A 150 -0.84 -8.31 6.07
CA ALA A 150 -1.21 -8.84 7.38
C ALA A 150 -1.05 -10.37 7.41
N THR A 151 -0.10 -10.87 8.15
CA THR A 151 0.04 -12.30 8.44
C THR A 151 -0.45 -12.58 9.85
N GLY A 152 -1.74 -12.86 9.99
CA GLY A 152 -2.37 -13.52 11.12
C GLY A 152 -2.15 -12.98 12.56
N GLN A 153 -0.93 -12.76 12.98
CA GLN A 153 -0.61 -12.33 14.33
C GLN A 153 -0.15 -10.87 14.35
N GLN A 154 -0.77 -10.06 15.20
CA GLN A 154 -0.41 -8.68 15.42
C GLN A 154 0.73 -8.58 16.44
N HIS A 155 1.79 -7.89 16.06
CA HIS A 155 2.92 -7.55 16.91
C HIS A 155 2.94 -6.05 17.18
N TRP A 156 3.64 -5.63 18.20
CA TRP A 156 3.85 -4.22 18.51
C TRP A 156 5.33 -3.88 18.43
N ALA A 157 5.65 -2.74 17.83
CA ALA A 157 6.98 -2.16 17.85
C ALA A 157 6.97 -0.86 18.65
N LYS A 158 8.04 -0.63 19.40
CA LYS A 158 8.36 0.66 20.05
C LYS A 158 9.57 1.26 19.35
N LEU A 159 9.37 2.44 18.80
CA LEU A 159 10.36 3.18 18.03
C LEU A 159 10.66 4.49 18.78
N LEU A 160 11.91 4.80 18.98
CA LEU A 160 12.35 6.06 19.58
C LEU A 160 13.03 6.91 18.51
N PHE A 161 12.45 8.06 18.24
CA PHE A 161 12.99 9.04 17.29
C PHE A 161 13.77 10.11 18.01
N THR A 162 14.86 10.58 17.39
CA THR A 162 15.66 11.70 17.91
C THR A 162 14.80 12.97 18.09
N PRO A 163 15.19 13.91 18.96
CA PRO A 163 14.47 15.17 19.14
C PRO A 163 14.32 15.98 17.85
N GLU A 164 15.27 15.86 16.92
CA GLU A 164 15.19 16.52 15.62
C GLU A 164 14.08 15.90 14.76
N GLN A 165 14.06 14.58 14.64
CA GLN A 165 13.08 13.88 13.83
C GLN A 165 11.69 13.87 14.47
N ALA A 166 11.60 13.96 15.79
CA ALA A 166 10.34 14.05 16.54
C ALA A 166 9.43 15.19 16.04
N ARG A 167 10.02 16.31 15.60
CA ARG A 167 9.28 17.48 15.08
C ARG A 167 8.44 17.19 13.86
N TRP A 168 8.77 16.14 13.11
CA TRP A 168 8.08 15.73 11.90
C TRP A 168 7.19 14.51 12.15
N VAL A 169 7.74 13.49 12.81
CA VAL A 169 7.05 12.20 12.99
C VAL A 169 5.93 12.28 14.01
N ALA A 170 5.98 13.22 14.98
CA ALA A 170 4.93 13.36 15.99
C ALA A 170 3.55 13.72 15.37
N ASP A 171 3.54 14.39 14.23
CA ASP A 171 2.32 14.79 13.50
C ASP A 171 1.90 13.74 12.44
N GLU A 172 2.71 12.69 12.24
CA GLU A 172 2.40 11.66 11.25
C GLU A 172 1.51 10.55 11.84
N VAL A 173 0.54 10.11 11.06
CA VAL A 173 -0.29 8.95 11.39
C VAL A 173 0.12 7.78 10.49
N TRP A 174 0.93 6.89 11.04
CA TRP A 174 1.36 5.67 10.35
C TRP A 174 0.33 4.56 10.45
N HIS A 175 -0.40 4.53 11.58
CA HIS A 175 -1.44 3.53 11.82
C HIS A 175 -2.55 4.10 12.72
N PRO A 176 -3.85 3.79 12.45
CA PRO A 176 -4.94 4.32 13.27
C PRO A 176 -4.85 4.00 14.77
N ASN A 177 -4.24 2.87 15.11
CA ASN A 177 -4.09 2.41 16.50
C ASN A 177 -2.69 2.69 17.05
N GLN A 178 -1.90 3.57 16.42
CA GLN A 178 -0.62 3.97 16.98
C GLN A 178 -0.82 4.79 18.26
N SER A 179 0.16 4.76 19.13
CA SER A 179 0.25 5.71 20.24
C SER A 179 1.65 6.30 20.29
N GLY A 180 1.74 7.59 20.60
CA GLY A 180 3.01 8.28 20.66
C GLY A 180 3.06 9.30 21.77
N SER A 181 4.27 9.58 22.26
CA SER A 181 4.52 10.58 23.30
C SER A 181 5.89 11.23 23.15
N ILE A 182 5.95 12.55 23.33
CA ILE A 182 7.21 13.28 23.45
C ILE A 182 7.80 12.97 24.82
N GLN A 183 9.07 12.65 24.85
CA GLN A 183 9.83 12.34 26.05
C GLN A 183 10.45 13.63 26.66
N PRO A 184 10.90 13.61 27.92
CA PRO A 184 11.49 14.79 28.56
C PRO A 184 12.72 15.37 27.86
N ASP A 185 13.47 14.57 27.13
CA ASP A 185 14.63 14.98 26.34
C ASP A 185 14.26 15.50 24.93
N GLY A 186 12.96 15.54 24.60
CA GLY A 186 12.44 15.96 23.29
C GLY A 186 12.37 14.85 22.24
N SER A 187 12.83 13.64 22.54
CA SER A 187 12.65 12.48 21.66
C SER A 187 11.19 12.06 21.59
N TYR A 188 10.81 11.28 20.56
CA TYR A 188 9.43 10.81 20.37
C TYR A 188 9.38 9.29 20.40
N LEU A 189 8.63 8.77 21.36
CA LEU A 189 8.36 7.35 21.48
C LEU A 189 7.06 7.02 20.74
N LEU A 190 7.16 6.21 19.69
CA LEU A 190 6.04 5.71 18.90
C LEU A 190 5.83 4.22 19.14
N ALA A 191 4.65 3.82 19.58
CA ALA A 191 4.21 2.42 19.59
C ALA A 191 3.26 2.17 18.41
N ILE A 192 3.57 1.18 17.58
CA ILE A 192 2.85 0.88 16.34
C ILE A 192 2.59 -0.62 16.19
N PRO A 193 1.34 -1.03 15.86
CA PRO A 193 1.05 -2.42 15.57
C PRO A 193 1.47 -2.77 14.15
N TYR A 194 2.06 -3.96 13.95
CA TYR A 194 2.44 -4.46 12.62
C TYR A 194 2.18 -5.96 12.51
N GLY A 195 1.94 -6.44 11.27
CA GLY A 195 1.80 -7.86 10.97
C GLY A 195 3.02 -8.45 10.30
N ASP A 196 3.55 -7.76 9.29
CA ASP A 196 4.77 -8.15 8.59
C ASP A 196 5.86 -7.11 8.84
N SER A 197 7.00 -7.57 9.36
CA SER A 197 8.11 -6.68 9.69
C SER A 197 8.77 -6.02 8.48
N ARG A 198 8.61 -6.59 7.27
CA ARG A 198 9.31 -6.11 6.05
C ARG A 198 8.95 -4.67 5.70
N GLU A 199 7.67 -4.31 5.76
CA GLU A 199 7.24 -2.94 5.45
C GLU A 199 7.66 -1.97 6.54
N LEU A 200 7.51 -2.35 7.81
CA LEU A 200 7.94 -1.53 8.93
C LEU A 200 9.47 -1.33 8.93
N MET A 201 10.24 -2.37 8.61
CA MET A 201 11.69 -2.25 8.46
C MET A 201 12.08 -1.25 7.36
N LEU A 202 11.40 -1.26 6.22
CA LEU A 202 11.69 -0.30 5.14
C LEU A 202 11.41 1.13 5.57
N GLU A 203 10.34 1.34 6.33
CA GLU A 203 10.01 2.66 6.87
C GLU A 203 11.04 3.11 7.90
N ILE A 204 11.42 2.25 8.85
CA ILE A 204 12.44 2.53 9.86
C ILE A 204 13.78 2.89 9.19
N LEU A 205 14.21 2.11 8.20
CA LEU A 205 15.48 2.34 7.51
C LEU A 205 15.57 3.67 6.75
N ARG A 206 14.44 4.30 6.40
CA ARG A 206 14.41 5.64 5.79
C ARG A 206 14.97 6.72 6.73
N PHE A 207 14.82 6.52 8.03
CA PHE A 207 15.26 7.49 9.04
C PHE A 207 16.74 7.31 9.44
N GLY A 208 17.38 6.23 8.97
CA GLY A 208 18.79 6.00 9.23
C GLY A 208 19.14 6.03 10.72
N PRO A 209 20.00 6.99 11.18
CA PRO A 209 20.40 7.10 12.58
C PRO A 209 19.37 7.78 13.48
N ASP A 210 18.30 8.33 12.91
CA ASP A 210 17.33 9.16 13.65
C ASP A 210 16.20 8.36 14.29
N VAL A 211 16.26 7.02 14.22
CA VAL A 211 15.30 6.13 14.85
C VAL A 211 15.98 4.92 15.47
N GLU A 212 15.54 4.56 16.64
CA GLU A 212 15.94 3.34 17.34
C GLU A 212 14.75 2.43 17.58
N VAL A 213 14.87 1.14 17.25
CA VAL A 213 13.89 0.11 17.62
C VAL A 213 14.16 -0.32 19.05
N LEU A 214 13.27 0.00 19.98
CA LEU A 214 13.37 -0.44 21.38
C LEU A 214 12.81 -1.86 21.55
N GLU A 215 11.67 -2.14 20.92
CA GLU A 215 10.96 -3.42 20.97
C GLU A 215 10.32 -3.72 19.61
N PRO A 216 10.17 -4.99 19.22
CA PRO A 216 10.71 -6.18 19.86
C PRO A 216 12.19 -6.41 19.50
N THR A 217 12.86 -7.24 20.27
CA THR A 217 14.29 -7.56 20.10
C THR A 217 14.62 -8.14 18.72
N ASP A 218 13.72 -8.97 18.17
CA ASP A 218 13.94 -9.58 16.85
C ASP A 218 13.92 -8.53 15.73
N LEU A 219 13.01 -7.57 15.78
CA LEU A 219 12.95 -6.46 14.82
C LEU A 219 14.21 -5.58 14.96
N ARG A 220 14.60 -5.25 16.19
CA ARG A 220 15.82 -4.49 16.49
C ARG A 220 17.06 -5.18 15.87
N LYS A 221 17.21 -6.48 16.11
CA LYS A 221 18.32 -7.26 15.58
C LYS A 221 18.33 -7.27 14.05
N ALA A 222 17.17 -7.49 13.41
CA ALA A 222 17.06 -7.48 11.95
C ALA A 222 17.43 -6.13 11.33
N ILE A 223 17.05 -5.01 11.97
CA ILE A 223 17.46 -3.67 11.55
C ILE A 223 18.96 -3.46 11.71
N ALA A 224 19.52 -3.84 12.86
CA ALA A 224 20.96 -3.71 13.11
C ALA A 224 21.81 -4.48 12.08
N GLU A 225 21.44 -5.72 11.77
CA GLU A 225 22.10 -6.55 10.74
C GLU A 225 22.05 -5.87 9.35
N ARG A 226 20.93 -5.27 8.98
CA ARG A 226 20.79 -4.56 7.69
C ARG A 226 21.63 -3.28 7.64
N LEU A 227 21.65 -2.51 8.71
CA LEU A 227 22.46 -1.29 8.80
C LEU A 227 23.97 -1.62 8.76
N GLN A 228 24.42 -2.67 9.45
CA GLN A 228 25.80 -3.16 9.38
C GLN A 228 26.16 -3.61 7.96
N ALA A 229 25.30 -4.39 7.31
CA ALA A 229 25.51 -4.82 5.94
C ALA A 229 25.50 -3.62 4.94
N ALA A 230 24.71 -2.59 5.20
CA ALA A 230 24.75 -1.38 4.41
C ALA A 230 26.07 -0.62 4.61
N ALA A 231 26.48 -0.36 5.85
CA ALA A 231 27.72 0.34 6.18
C ALA A 231 28.94 -0.35 5.55
N ALA A 232 29.00 -1.69 5.60
CA ALA A 232 30.09 -2.49 4.99
C ALA A 232 30.22 -2.32 3.47
N ARG A 233 29.22 -1.73 2.77
CA ARG A 233 29.33 -1.45 1.32
C ARG A 233 29.96 -0.09 1.02
N TYR A 234 30.13 0.76 2.02
CA TYR A 234 30.69 2.11 1.90
C TYR A 234 32.08 2.22 2.53
N LEU A 235 32.50 1.20 3.26
CA LEU A 235 33.85 1.05 3.83
C LEU A 235 34.70 0.14 2.98
#